data_d4301676f24db1d3aefc2fd37065aaea
#
_entry.id   d4301676f24db1d3aefc2fd37065aaea
#
_cell.length_a   1.000
_cell.length_b   1.000
_cell.length_c   1.000
_cell.angle_alpha   90.00
_cell.angle_beta   90.00
_cell.angle_gamma   90.00
#
_symmetry.space_group_name_H-M   'P 1'
#
loop_
_entity.id
_entity.type
_entity.pdbx_description
1 polymer ?
#
loop_
_entity_poly.entity_id
_entity_poly.type
_entity_poly.pdbx_seq_one_letter_code
_entity_poly.pdbx_strand_id
1 'polypeptide(L)'
;MSKKYFLPLASFDFHLTNLKNLTNEFKKDNDISNLINIINTNYWSTDITMNVFQKDYDALVLTDKKQKIIWVSSGFNNMTGYSKSYVVGKKPAFLQGEKTSPYVKKKIRSDLKNNYSYSGSLINYKKNGQAYNCQIKILPIYSSKKSLKYFLAFEKEIAMV
;
A
#
# COMPACT_ATOMS: atom_id res chain seq x y z
N MET A 1 -25.84 -1.39 49.52
CA MET A 1 -25.67 -2.42 48.47
C MET A 1 -25.17 -1.75 47.18
N SER A 2 -23.90 -1.88 46.86
CA SER A 2 -23.29 -1.33 45.65
C SER A 2 -23.62 -2.27 44.47
N LYS A 3 -24.40 -1.76 43.50
CA LYS A 3 -24.61 -2.45 42.23
C LYS A 3 -23.34 -2.39 41.41
N LYS A 4 -22.58 -3.48 41.36
CA LYS A 4 -21.51 -3.66 40.39
C LYS A 4 -22.13 -3.77 38.99
N TYR A 5 -22.01 -2.74 38.20
CA TYR A 5 -22.30 -2.81 36.76
C TYR A 5 -21.20 -3.59 36.07
N PHE A 6 -21.44 -4.85 35.76
CA PHE A 6 -20.63 -5.60 34.82
C PHE A 6 -20.96 -5.10 33.41
N LEU A 7 -20.08 -4.31 32.82
CA LEU A 7 -20.13 -4.09 31.37
C LEU A 7 -19.83 -5.43 30.68
N PRO A 8 -20.65 -5.86 29.72
CA PRO A 8 -20.39 -7.10 28.99
C PRO A 8 -19.03 -7.02 28.28
N LEU A 9 -18.24 -8.08 28.30
CA LEU A 9 -16.96 -8.20 27.59
C LEU A 9 -17.09 -7.82 26.09
N ALA A 10 -18.23 -8.13 25.47
CA ALA A 10 -18.55 -7.73 24.10
C ALA A 10 -18.55 -6.20 23.88
N SER A 11 -18.89 -5.40 24.88
CA SER A 11 -18.85 -3.93 24.79
C SER A 11 -17.42 -3.39 24.78
N PHE A 12 -16.51 -4.05 25.53
CA PHE A 12 -15.10 -3.67 25.59
C PHE A 12 -14.39 -3.98 24.26
N ASP A 13 -14.63 -5.14 23.69
CA ASP A 13 -14.08 -5.54 22.39
C ASP A 13 -14.57 -4.63 21.26
N PHE A 14 -15.85 -4.22 21.30
CA PHE A 14 -16.40 -3.26 20.35
C PHE A 14 -15.70 -1.89 20.45
N HIS A 15 -15.45 -1.38 21.65
CA HIS A 15 -14.74 -0.13 21.84
C HIS A 15 -13.28 -0.21 21.38
N LEU A 16 -12.59 -1.31 21.67
CA LEU A 16 -11.21 -1.53 21.20
C LEU A 16 -11.14 -1.59 19.67
N THR A 17 -12.10 -2.26 19.03
CA THR A 17 -12.17 -2.34 17.58
C THR A 17 -12.41 -0.95 16.97
N ASN A 18 -13.30 -0.16 17.53
CA ASN A 18 -13.56 1.21 17.08
C ASN A 18 -12.33 2.10 17.25
N LEU A 19 -11.62 2.02 18.36
CA LEU A 19 -10.38 2.77 18.58
C LEU A 19 -9.29 2.38 17.58
N LYS A 20 -9.13 1.09 17.28
CA LYS A 20 -8.20 0.61 16.25
C LYS A 20 -8.56 1.15 14.87
N ASN A 21 -9.84 1.13 14.51
CA ASN A 21 -10.32 1.66 13.23
C ASN A 21 -10.05 3.16 13.11
N LEU A 22 -10.37 3.95 14.13
CA LEU A 22 -10.07 5.38 14.18
C LEU A 22 -8.56 5.65 14.05
N THR A 23 -7.73 4.90 14.79
CA THR A 23 -6.28 5.03 14.71
C THR A 23 -5.75 4.74 13.31
N ASN A 24 -6.30 3.73 12.62
CA ASN A 24 -5.92 3.40 11.25
C ASN A 24 -6.35 4.49 10.26
N GLU A 25 -7.54 5.07 10.44
CA GLU A 25 -8.00 6.19 9.61
C GLU A 25 -7.07 7.41 9.76
N PHE A 26 -6.73 7.80 10.99
CA PHE A 26 -5.79 8.89 11.23
C PHE A 26 -4.41 8.64 10.60
N LYS A 27 -3.91 7.38 10.65
CA LYS A 27 -2.65 7.03 10.00
C LYS A 27 -2.75 7.17 8.49
N LYS A 28 -3.83 6.73 7.86
CA LYS A 28 -4.06 6.89 6.42
C LYS A 28 -4.14 8.37 6.04
N ASP A 29 -4.83 9.20 6.81
CA ASP A 29 -4.92 10.64 6.55
C ASP A 29 -3.54 11.32 6.63
N ASN A 30 -2.72 10.93 7.60
CA ASN A 30 -1.35 11.43 7.71
C ASN A 30 -0.47 10.94 6.55
N ASP A 31 -0.61 9.69 6.13
CA ASP A 31 0.10 9.15 4.96
C ASP A 31 -0.31 9.89 3.67
N ILE A 32 -1.59 10.20 3.49
CA ILE A 32 -2.09 10.99 2.35
C ILE A 32 -1.49 12.39 2.38
N SER A 33 -1.44 13.05 3.53
CA SER A 33 -0.83 14.38 3.69
C SER A 33 0.65 14.35 3.33
N ASN A 34 1.39 13.32 3.76
CA ASN A 34 2.79 13.13 3.39
C ASN A 34 2.96 12.90 1.88
N LEU A 35 2.09 12.09 1.28
CA LEU A 35 2.12 11.83 -0.16
C LEU A 35 1.89 13.12 -0.97
N ILE A 36 0.93 13.96 -0.55
CA ILE A 36 0.65 15.27 -1.15
C ILE A 36 1.87 16.19 -1.09
N ASN A 37 2.61 16.17 0.02
CA ASN A 37 3.83 16.96 0.17
C ASN A 37 4.98 16.48 -0.73
N ILE A 38 5.04 15.17 -1.05
CA ILE A 38 6.06 14.60 -1.92
C ILE A 38 5.73 14.84 -3.39
N ILE A 39 4.45 14.70 -3.75
CA ILE A 39 3.99 14.77 -5.14
C ILE A 39 3.03 15.95 -5.27
N ASN A 40 3.34 16.85 -6.22
CA ASN A 40 2.38 17.88 -6.59
C ASN A 40 1.06 17.25 -7.06
N THR A 41 -0.04 17.61 -6.42
CA THR A 41 -1.38 17.08 -6.72
C THR A 41 -1.84 17.39 -8.16
N ASN A 42 -1.28 18.42 -8.80
CA ASN A 42 -1.52 18.72 -10.22
C ASN A 42 -1.03 17.61 -11.16
N TYR A 43 -0.23 16.65 -10.66
CA TYR A 43 0.22 15.48 -11.40
C TYR A 43 -0.69 14.26 -11.22
N TRP A 44 -1.71 14.38 -10.38
CA TRP A 44 -2.62 13.28 -10.10
C TRP A 44 -3.70 13.20 -11.17
N SER A 45 -3.86 12.00 -11.73
CA SER A 45 -5.04 11.69 -12.53
C SER A 45 -6.27 11.53 -11.63
N THR A 46 -7.46 11.60 -12.23
CA THR A 46 -8.71 11.30 -11.52
C THR A 46 -8.66 9.91 -10.86
N ASP A 47 -8.07 8.91 -11.54
CA ASP A 47 -7.95 7.54 -11.04
C ASP A 47 -7.03 7.48 -9.80
N ILE A 48 -5.91 8.21 -9.77
CA ILE A 48 -5.05 8.32 -8.59
C ILE A 48 -5.83 8.95 -7.44
N THR A 49 -6.48 10.08 -7.67
CA THR A 49 -7.26 10.80 -6.66
C THR A 49 -8.34 9.89 -6.06
N MET A 50 -9.12 9.23 -6.91
CA MET A 50 -10.17 8.31 -6.45
C MET A 50 -9.61 7.19 -5.57
N ASN A 51 -8.56 6.49 -6.02
CA ASN A 51 -8.00 5.38 -5.24
C ASN A 51 -7.37 5.83 -3.91
N VAL A 52 -6.69 6.99 -3.89
CA VAL A 52 -6.11 7.54 -2.65
C VAL A 52 -7.20 7.85 -1.63
N PHE A 53 -8.27 8.54 -2.03
CA PHE A 53 -9.31 8.99 -1.10
C PHE A 53 -10.36 7.92 -0.77
N GLN A 54 -10.54 6.90 -1.60
CA GLN A 54 -11.35 5.71 -1.24
C GLN A 54 -10.72 4.89 -0.11
N LYS A 55 -9.38 5.02 0.08
CA LYS A 55 -8.63 4.33 1.13
C LYS A 55 -8.79 2.79 1.13
N ASP A 56 -9.18 2.19 0.01
CA ASP A 56 -9.31 0.72 -0.13
C ASP A 56 -7.95 0.08 -0.44
N TYR A 57 -7.00 0.27 0.46
CA TYR A 57 -5.67 -0.32 0.44
C TYR A 57 -5.14 -0.50 1.87
N ASP A 58 -4.21 -1.41 2.06
CA ASP A 58 -3.47 -1.58 3.30
C ASP A 58 -2.17 -0.76 3.29
N ALA A 59 -1.52 -0.65 2.12
CA ALA A 59 -0.29 0.08 1.95
C ALA A 59 -0.24 0.87 0.64
N LEU A 60 0.53 1.98 0.65
CA LEU A 60 0.93 2.73 -0.52
C LEU A 60 2.45 2.63 -0.69
N VAL A 61 2.89 2.44 -1.94
CA VAL A 61 4.31 2.42 -2.31
C VAL A 61 4.54 3.38 -3.47
N LEU A 62 5.37 4.39 -3.24
CA LEU A 62 5.79 5.34 -4.26
C LEU A 62 7.19 4.99 -4.75
N THR A 63 7.35 4.86 -6.06
CA THR A 63 8.66 4.64 -6.69
C THR A 63 8.99 5.73 -7.69
N ASP A 64 10.27 5.92 -7.95
CA ASP A 64 10.73 6.71 -9.08
C ASP A 64 10.47 5.98 -10.43
N LYS A 65 10.78 6.64 -11.54
CA LYS A 65 10.66 6.06 -12.89
C LYS A 65 11.54 4.82 -13.14
N LYS A 66 12.56 4.60 -12.30
CA LYS A 66 13.43 3.40 -12.32
C LYS A 66 12.91 2.28 -11.41
N GLN A 67 11.70 2.47 -10.84
CA GLN A 67 11.06 1.55 -9.90
C GLN A 67 11.84 1.39 -8.58
N LYS A 68 12.61 2.40 -8.15
CA LYS A 68 13.18 2.44 -6.81
C LYS A 68 12.20 3.10 -5.85
N ILE A 69 11.95 2.47 -4.71
CA ILE A 69 11.08 2.98 -3.66
C ILE A 69 11.66 4.29 -3.12
N ILE A 70 10.87 5.34 -3.14
CA ILE A 70 11.21 6.65 -2.55
C ILE A 70 10.40 6.92 -1.29
N TRP A 71 9.22 6.31 -1.17
CA TRP A 71 8.38 6.44 0.01
C TRP A 71 7.40 5.26 0.12
N VAL A 72 7.03 4.92 1.35
CA VAL A 72 5.95 3.98 1.67
C VAL A 72 5.08 4.53 2.81
N SER A 73 3.80 4.17 2.79
CA SER A 73 2.86 4.50 3.87
C SER A 73 3.17 3.74 5.17
N SER A 74 2.56 4.15 6.28
CA SER A 74 2.68 3.46 7.56
C SER A 74 2.15 2.02 7.50
N GLY A 75 1.12 1.77 6.70
CA GLY A 75 0.54 0.45 6.51
C GLY A 75 1.49 -0.57 5.89
N PHE A 76 2.49 -0.11 5.12
CA PHE A 76 3.47 -1.00 4.51
C PHE A 76 4.27 -1.82 5.55
N ASN A 77 4.69 -1.18 6.64
CA ASN A 77 5.37 -1.90 7.72
C ASN A 77 4.42 -2.92 8.41
N ASN A 78 3.17 -2.53 8.65
CA ASN A 78 2.18 -3.42 9.25
C ASN A 78 1.91 -4.65 8.39
N MET A 79 1.81 -4.47 7.07
CA MET A 79 1.53 -5.54 6.12
C MET A 79 2.73 -6.45 5.88
N THR A 80 3.93 -5.87 5.73
CA THR A 80 5.11 -6.61 5.27
C THR A 80 6.14 -6.93 6.35
N GLY A 81 6.11 -6.20 7.48
CA GLY A 81 7.12 -6.27 8.53
C GLY A 81 8.43 -5.53 8.23
N TYR A 82 8.59 -4.93 7.06
CA TYR A 82 9.79 -4.16 6.69
C TYR A 82 9.64 -2.69 7.07
N SER A 83 10.70 -2.10 7.63
CA SER A 83 10.72 -0.67 7.96
C SER A 83 10.91 0.21 6.72
N LYS A 84 10.44 1.46 6.79
CA LYS A 84 10.65 2.46 5.72
C LYS A 84 12.14 2.64 5.39
N SER A 85 13.00 2.75 6.41
CA SER A 85 14.44 2.93 6.22
C SER A 85 15.10 1.75 5.51
N TYR A 86 14.59 0.53 5.69
CA TYR A 86 15.10 -0.65 5.00
C TYR A 86 14.74 -0.67 3.52
N VAL A 87 13.55 -0.21 3.15
CA VAL A 87 13.02 -0.41 1.78
C VAL A 87 13.30 0.73 0.83
N VAL A 88 13.51 1.96 1.32
CA VAL A 88 13.83 3.11 0.48
C VAL A 88 15.11 2.85 -0.32
N GLY A 89 15.07 3.14 -1.62
CA GLY A 89 16.15 2.87 -2.58
C GLY A 89 16.15 1.46 -3.18
N LYS A 90 15.39 0.51 -2.63
CA LYS A 90 15.25 -0.85 -3.20
C LYS A 90 14.14 -0.89 -4.24
N LYS A 91 14.17 -1.89 -5.10
CA LYS A 91 13.04 -2.22 -5.98
C LYS A 91 12.04 -3.11 -5.25
N PRO A 92 10.71 -2.97 -5.42
CA PRO A 92 9.71 -3.82 -4.77
C PRO A 92 9.88 -5.32 -5.03
N ALA A 93 10.64 -5.69 -6.06
CA ALA A 93 10.93 -7.09 -6.39
C ALA A 93 11.59 -7.88 -5.24
N PHE A 94 12.13 -7.23 -4.21
CA PHE A 94 12.66 -7.92 -3.03
C PHE A 94 11.58 -8.64 -2.20
N LEU A 95 10.31 -8.25 -2.36
CA LEU A 95 9.16 -8.93 -1.75
C LEU A 95 8.78 -10.24 -2.47
N GLN A 96 9.29 -10.45 -3.68
CA GLN A 96 8.97 -11.63 -4.48
C GLN A 96 9.81 -12.83 -4.05
N GLY A 97 9.27 -14.03 -4.27
CA GLY A 97 9.96 -15.27 -3.91
C GLY A 97 9.51 -16.45 -4.76
N GLU A 98 9.71 -17.66 -4.25
CA GLU A 98 9.49 -18.92 -4.96
C GLU A 98 8.08 -19.04 -5.53
N LYS A 99 7.05 -18.71 -4.74
CA LYS A 99 5.64 -18.82 -5.14
C LYS A 99 5.16 -17.63 -6.00
N THR A 100 6.01 -16.64 -6.28
CA THR A 100 5.62 -15.53 -7.13
C THR A 100 5.63 -15.93 -8.59
N SER A 101 4.47 -15.89 -9.25
CA SER A 101 4.30 -16.32 -10.65
C SER A 101 5.29 -15.59 -11.60
N PRO A 102 6.10 -16.32 -12.37
CA PRO A 102 6.98 -15.73 -13.38
C PRO A 102 6.19 -14.95 -14.46
N TYR A 103 5.01 -15.43 -14.81
CA TYR A 103 4.12 -14.74 -15.75
C TYR A 103 3.70 -13.38 -15.23
N VAL A 104 3.23 -13.30 -13.97
CA VAL A 104 2.83 -12.03 -13.34
C VAL A 104 4.01 -11.07 -13.25
N LYS A 105 5.19 -11.56 -12.86
CA LYS A 105 6.42 -10.74 -12.82
C LYS A 105 6.75 -10.15 -14.19
N LYS A 106 6.64 -10.96 -15.25
CA LYS A 106 6.90 -10.52 -16.64
C LYS A 106 5.87 -9.48 -17.08
N LYS A 107 4.58 -9.69 -16.77
CA LYS A 107 3.50 -8.77 -17.12
C LYS A 107 3.69 -7.40 -16.44
N ILE A 108 3.94 -7.38 -15.13
CA ILE A 108 4.22 -6.12 -14.40
C ILE A 108 5.39 -5.38 -15.05
N ARG A 109 6.51 -6.06 -15.33
CA ARG A 109 7.68 -5.43 -15.97
C ARG A 109 7.35 -4.85 -17.33
N SER A 110 6.57 -5.59 -18.15
CA SER A 110 6.16 -5.13 -19.49
C SER A 110 5.28 -3.89 -19.40
N ASP A 111 4.25 -3.92 -18.54
CA ASP A 111 3.31 -2.81 -18.41
C ASP A 111 4.04 -1.54 -17.92
N LEU A 112 4.85 -1.65 -16.87
CA LEU A 112 5.58 -0.50 -16.33
C LEU A 112 6.67 0.02 -17.28
N LYS A 113 7.33 -0.86 -18.07
CA LYS A 113 8.28 -0.43 -19.10
C LYS A 113 7.63 0.43 -20.17
N ASN A 114 6.38 0.12 -20.50
CA ASN A 114 5.57 0.87 -21.48
C ASN A 114 4.77 2.01 -20.83
N ASN A 115 5.02 2.30 -19.55
CA ASN A 115 4.33 3.33 -18.77
C ASN A 115 2.81 3.09 -18.66
N TYR A 116 2.37 1.83 -18.70
CA TYR A 116 0.98 1.46 -18.49
C TYR A 116 0.71 1.22 -17.00
N SER A 117 -0.55 1.32 -16.61
CA SER A 117 -1.03 0.85 -15.31
C SER A 117 -1.03 -0.66 -15.26
N TYR A 118 -0.89 -1.21 -14.06
CA TYR A 118 -1.07 -2.64 -13.79
C TYR A 118 -2.11 -2.84 -12.69
N SER A 119 -2.95 -3.88 -12.84
CA SER A 119 -3.87 -4.32 -11.80
C SER A 119 -3.92 -5.84 -11.78
N GLY A 120 -3.82 -6.44 -10.60
CA GLY A 120 -3.84 -7.89 -10.43
C GLY A 120 -3.43 -8.31 -9.03
N SER A 121 -3.05 -9.57 -8.86
CA SER A 121 -2.53 -10.08 -7.60
C SER A 121 -1.26 -10.90 -7.82
N LEU A 122 -0.43 -10.96 -6.79
CA LEU A 122 0.77 -11.79 -6.78
C LEU A 122 1.10 -12.26 -5.37
N ILE A 123 1.81 -13.36 -5.27
CA ILE A 123 2.36 -13.83 -3.99
C ILE A 123 3.64 -13.06 -3.69
N ASN A 124 3.65 -12.39 -2.54
CA ASN A 124 4.80 -11.75 -1.94
C ASN A 124 5.16 -12.42 -0.61
N TYR A 125 6.28 -12.01 -0.02
CA TYR A 125 6.79 -12.54 1.24
C TYR A 125 7.03 -11.43 2.24
N LYS A 126 6.53 -11.62 3.47
CA LYS A 126 6.80 -10.75 4.61
C LYS A 126 8.23 -10.94 5.11
N LYS A 127 8.72 -10.03 5.93
CA LYS A 127 10.06 -10.10 6.53
C LYS A 127 10.31 -11.40 7.31
N ASN A 128 9.26 -11.97 7.90
CA ASN A 128 9.33 -13.25 8.64
C ASN A 128 9.30 -14.49 7.74
N GLY A 129 9.29 -14.32 6.42
CA GLY A 129 9.23 -15.42 5.44
C GLY A 129 7.82 -15.90 5.10
N GLN A 130 6.79 -15.38 5.74
CA GLN A 130 5.40 -15.76 5.44
C GLN A 130 5.00 -15.26 4.06
N ALA A 131 4.51 -16.17 3.21
CA ALA A 131 3.90 -15.81 1.94
C ALA A 131 2.50 -15.19 2.17
N TYR A 132 2.16 -14.18 1.38
CA TYR A 132 0.83 -13.56 1.39
C TYR A 132 0.38 -13.22 -0.03
N ASN A 133 -0.92 -13.18 -0.26
CA ASN A 133 -1.50 -12.77 -1.53
C ASN A 133 -1.72 -11.26 -1.52
N CYS A 134 -1.01 -10.55 -2.38
CA CYS A 134 -1.07 -9.10 -2.52
C CYS A 134 -1.90 -8.73 -3.75
N GLN A 135 -3.06 -8.14 -3.54
CA GLN A 135 -3.77 -7.41 -4.60
C GLN A 135 -3.06 -6.07 -4.79
N ILE A 136 -2.69 -5.76 -6.04
CA ILE A 136 -1.91 -4.57 -6.35
C ILE A 136 -2.50 -3.83 -7.56
N LYS A 137 -2.61 -2.50 -7.44
CA LYS A 137 -2.88 -1.59 -8.54
C LYS A 137 -1.74 -0.59 -8.62
N ILE A 138 -1.07 -0.49 -9.78
CA ILE A 138 0.07 0.41 -10.00
C ILE A 138 -0.34 1.43 -11.06
N LEU A 139 -0.24 2.71 -10.70
CA LEU A 139 -0.58 3.83 -11.57
C LEU A 139 0.64 4.70 -11.86
N PRO A 140 0.90 5.04 -13.14
CA PRO A 140 1.95 5.99 -13.49
C PRO A 140 1.51 7.43 -13.16
N ILE A 141 2.46 8.24 -12.69
CA ILE A 141 2.27 9.65 -12.38
C ILE A 141 3.13 10.49 -13.34
N TYR A 142 2.49 11.38 -14.07
CA TYR A 142 3.14 12.24 -15.08
C TYR A 142 3.22 13.68 -14.58
N SER A 143 4.26 14.39 -14.99
CA SER A 143 4.33 15.84 -14.82
C SER A 143 3.37 16.55 -15.80
N SER A 144 3.18 17.86 -15.60
CA SER A 144 2.43 18.73 -16.54
C SER A 144 2.97 18.68 -17.96
N LYS A 145 4.26 18.37 -18.16
CA LYS A 145 4.90 18.18 -19.47
C LYS A 145 4.76 16.74 -20.01
N LYS A 146 3.83 15.94 -19.47
CA LYS A 146 3.56 14.55 -19.87
C LYS A 146 4.78 13.62 -19.75
N SER A 147 5.78 13.95 -18.93
CA SER A 147 6.90 13.05 -18.63
C SER A 147 6.62 12.21 -17.40
N LEU A 148 6.87 10.90 -17.47
CA LEU A 148 6.74 9.99 -16.33
C LEU A 148 7.66 10.43 -15.20
N LYS A 149 7.11 10.55 -13.99
CA LYS A 149 7.85 10.91 -12.77
C LYS A 149 7.91 9.77 -11.78
N TYR A 150 6.76 9.16 -11.48
CA TYR A 150 6.62 8.17 -10.44
C TYR A 150 5.67 7.06 -10.86
N PHE A 151 5.72 5.94 -10.11
CA PHE A 151 4.62 5.00 -10.04
C PHE A 151 4.10 4.95 -8.60
N LEU A 152 2.78 4.97 -8.44
CA LEU A 152 2.12 4.78 -7.16
C LEU A 152 1.40 3.44 -7.16
N ALA A 153 1.80 2.56 -6.24
CA ALA A 153 1.16 1.27 -6.02
C ALA A 153 0.22 1.35 -4.81
N PHE A 154 -0.98 0.81 -4.98
CA PHE A 154 -1.98 0.55 -3.96
C PHE A 154 -1.94 -0.95 -3.70
N GLU A 155 -1.63 -1.34 -2.48
CA GLU A 155 -1.44 -2.74 -2.09
C GLU A 155 -2.44 -3.13 -1.00
N LYS A 156 -3.03 -4.33 -1.13
CA LYS A 156 -3.96 -4.89 -0.16
C LYS A 156 -3.68 -6.37 0.03
N GLU A 157 -3.53 -6.81 1.28
CA GLU A 157 -3.44 -8.23 1.59
C GLU A 157 -4.84 -8.86 1.47
N ILE A 158 -4.96 -9.90 0.66
CA ILE A 158 -6.20 -10.64 0.45
C ILE A 158 -6.00 -12.10 0.83
N ALA A 159 -7.12 -12.84 1.00
CA ALA A 159 -7.06 -14.24 1.34
C ALA A 159 -6.21 -15.05 0.33
N MET A 160 -5.46 -16.02 0.83
CA MET A 160 -4.81 -17.03 -0.02
C MET A 160 -5.90 -17.90 -0.63
N VAL A 161 -5.91 -18.03 -1.96
CA VAL A 161 -6.80 -18.88 -2.72
C VAL A 161 -6.08 -20.18 -3.04
#